data_a26dfe321a96b7fbf2e5bd1f17e97725
#
_entry.id   a26dfe321a96b7fbf2e5bd1f17e97725
#
_cell.length_a   1.000
_cell.length_b   1.000
_cell.length_c   1.000
_cell.angle_alpha   90.00
_cell.angle_beta   90.00
_cell.angle_gamma   90.00
#
_symmetry.space_group_name_H-M   'P 1'
#
loop_
_entity.id
_entity.type
_entity.pdbx_description
1 polymer ?
#
loop_
_entity_poly.entity_id
_entity_poly.type
_entity_poly.pdbx_seq_one_letter_code
_entity_poly.pdbx_strand_id
1 'polypeptide(L)'
;MKKYLLILSLFLTLTEGFSQIWKPIKNIIQADYLIYQTNNKDEADIIAFEVDSEVGCIKPGMIYLAPAYYSRGKKVTFVCDKNEADLIVYWTKNKNEVKWKINK
;
A
#
# COMPACT_ATOMS: atom_id res chain seq x y z
N MET A 1 23.22 7.83 19.05
CA MET A 1 22.52 7.96 18.88
C MET A 1 22.28 7.49 18.77
N LYS A 2 22.50 7.31 18.59
CA LYS A 2 21.94 7.17 18.29
C LYS A 2 21.53 6.41 18.34
N LYS A 3 21.69 6.01 18.50
CA LYS A 3 20.93 5.43 18.56
C LYS A 3 20.25 5.03 18.52
N TYR A 4 20.35 4.95 18.44
CA TYR A 4 19.23 4.70 18.35
C TYR A 4 18.97 4.05 17.71
N LEU A 5 19.75 4.12 17.38
CA LEU A 5 19.28 3.75 16.65
C LEU A 5 19.20 2.71 16.54
N LEU A 6 19.56 2.08 16.51
CA LEU A 6 19.17 1.16 16.35
C LEU A 6 18.17 0.59 16.56
N ILE A 7 18.09 0.51 17.01
CA ILE A 7 16.85 0.29 17.35
C ILE A 7 15.90 0.48 16.40
N LEU A 8 16.02 1.27 15.88
CA LEU A 8 15.19 1.60 14.98
C LEU A 8 15.03 0.71 13.90
N SER A 9 15.84 -0.06 13.59
CA SER A 9 15.72 -0.93 12.49
C SER A 9 14.70 -1.98 12.67
N LEU A 10 14.37 -2.30 13.89
CA LEU A 10 13.41 -3.27 14.15
C LEU A 10 12.07 -2.94 13.69
N PHE A 11 11.64 -1.76 13.88
CA PHE A 11 10.28 -1.47 13.57
C PHE A 11 10.02 -1.19 12.13
N LEU A 12 11.02 -1.17 11.30
CA LEU A 12 10.80 -0.99 9.91
C LEU A 12 10.03 -2.10 9.27
N THR A 13 10.27 -3.31 9.71
CA THR A 13 9.56 -4.44 9.13
C THR A 13 8.11 -4.43 9.53
N LEU A 14 7.80 -3.88 10.67
CA LEU A 14 6.42 -3.80 11.10
C LEU A 14 5.64 -2.84 10.23
N THR A 15 6.26 -1.75 9.85
CA THR A 15 5.56 -0.78 9.03
C THR A 15 5.26 -1.32 7.65
N GLU A 16 6.09 -2.20 7.13
CA GLU A 16 5.82 -2.82 5.85
C GLU A 16 4.55 -3.63 5.90
N GLY A 17 4.31 -4.32 7.00
CA GLY A 17 3.10 -5.11 7.14
C GLY A 17 1.86 -4.25 7.11
N PHE A 18 1.90 -3.10 7.74
CA PHE A 18 0.76 -2.21 7.75
C PHE A 18 0.48 -1.63 6.38
N SER A 19 1.51 -1.41 5.58
CA SER A 19 1.36 -0.83 4.26
C SER A 19 0.67 -1.74 3.27
N GLN A 20 0.51 -3.01 3.62
CA GLN A 20 -0.08 -4.00 2.72
C GLN A 20 -1.55 -4.25 2.99
N ILE A 21 -2.12 -3.64 4.02
CA ILE A 21 -3.55 -3.75 4.31
C ILE A 21 -4.15 -2.38 4.08
N TRP A 22 -5.01 -2.28 3.07
CA TRP A 22 -5.65 -1.01 2.72
C TRP A 22 -7.15 -1.13 2.93
N LYS A 23 -7.72 -0.09 3.53
CA LYS A 23 -9.17 -0.02 3.78
C LYS A 23 -9.75 1.09 2.91
N PRO A 24 -10.35 0.75 1.77
CA PRO A 24 -10.92 1.77 0.89
C PRO A 24 -12.04 2.53 1.58
N ILE A 25 -11.98 3.85 1.54
CA ILE A 25 -13.02 4.73 2.09
C ILE A 25 -13.30 5.83 1.07
N LYS A 26 -14.43 6.51 1.25
CA LYS A 26 -14.83 7.56 0.31
C LYS A 26 -14.37 8.95 0.70
N ASN A 27 -14.12 9.17 1.99
CA ASN A 27 -13.82 10.52 2.47
C ASN A 27 -12.32 10.81 2.32
N ILE A 28 -11.99 11.67 1.37
CA ILE A 28 -10.62 12.06 1.09
C ILE A 28 -9.90 12.62 2.31
N ILE A 29 -10.63 13.36 3.13
CA ILE A 29 -10.02 14.03 4.29
C ILE A 29 -9.54 13.02 5.32
N GLN A 30 -10.21 11.87 5.42
CA GLN A 30 -9.86 10.84 6.39
C GLN A 30 -8.86 9.82 5.87
N ALA A 31 -8.51 9.90 4.60
CA ALA A 31 -7.62 8.92 3.99
C ALA A 31 -6.18 9.13 4.41
N ASP A 32 -5.47 8.03 4.64
CA ASP A 32 -4.03 8.08 4.86
C ASP A 32 -3.29 8.24 3.54
N TYR A 33 -3.83 7.64 2.47
CA TYR A 33 -3.26 7.74 1.13
C TYR A 33 -4.35 7.99 0.09
N LEU A 34 -4.03 8.82 -0.88
CA LEU A 34 -4.85 8.98 -2.08
C LEU A 34 -4.16 8.19 -3.18
N ILE A 35 -4.89 7.30 -3.82
CA ILE A 35 -4.32 6.34 -4.77
C ILE A 35 -4.92 6.50 -6.15
N TYR A 36 -4.08 6.62 -7.15
CA TYR A 36 -4.49 6.61 -8.55
C TYR A 36 -4.17 5.24 -9.14
N GLN A 37 -5.15 4.61 -9.78
CA GLN A 37 -4.98 3.31 -10.41
C GLN A 37 -4.66 3.53 -11.88
N THR A 38 -3.49 3.05 -12.32
CA THR A 38 -3.02 3.26 -13.68
C THR A 38 -3.07 1.97 -14.48
N ASN A 39 -3.12 2.11 -15.81
CA ASN A 39 -3.00 0.97 -16.71
C ASN A 39 -1.57 0.82 -17.24
N ASN A 40 -0.67 1.69 -16.81
CA ASN A 40 0.70 1.69 -17.29
C ASN A 40 1.67 1.31 -16.18
N LYS A 41 2.27 0.12 -16.27
CA LYS A 41 3.21 -0.36 -15.27
C LYS A 41 4.39 0.57 -15.07
N ASP A 42 4.82 1.24 -16.12
CA ASP A 42 6.04 2.04 -16.05
C ASP A 42 5.88 3.27 -15.17
N GLU A 43 4.67 3.79 -15.03
CA GLU A 43 4.46 4.95 -14.18
C GLU A 43 4.05 4.59 -12.76
N ALA A 44 3.82 3.31 -12.48
CA ALA A 44 3.34 2.89 -11.17
C ALA A 44 4.42 2.97 -10.11
N ASP A 45 4.05 3.42 -8.93
CA ASP A 45 4.91 3.35 -7.74
C ASP A 45 4.90 1.94 -7.19
N ILE A 46 3.79 1.25 -7.35
CA ILE A 46 3.61 -0.11 -6.85
C ILE A 46 2.94 -0.94 -7.94
N ILE A 47 3.53 -2.08 -8.27
CA ILE A 47 2.87 -3.10 -9.06
C ILE A 47 2.29 -4.06 -8.05
N ALA A 48 0.99 -4.01 -7.85
CA ALA A 48 0.30 -4.66 -6.75
C ALA A 48 -0.51 -5.86 -7.19
N PHE A 49 -0.60 -6.84 -6.32
CA PHE A 49 -1.45 -8.00 -6.51
C PHE A 49 -2.41 -8.08 -5.33
N GLU A 50 -3.70 -8.13 -5.61
CA GLU A 50 -4.71 -8.19 -4.56
C GLU A 50 -4.80 -9.59 -3.99
N VAL A 51 -4.79 -9.72 -2.65
CA VAL A 51 -4.95 -11.00 -1.97
C VAL A 51 -6.23 -11.00 -1.15
N ASP A 52 -6.72 -12.18 -0.80
CA ASP A 52 -8.03 -12.35 -0.17
C ASP A 52 -8.04 -12.11 1.33
N SER A 53 -6.89 -12.09 1.96
CA SER A 53 -6.82 -11.93 3.40
C SER A 53 -5.47 -11.42 3.80
N GLU A 54 -5.37 -10.98 5.07
CA GLU A 54 -4.13 -10.46 5.60
C GLU A 54 -2.99 -11.45 5.50
N VAL A 55 -3.27 -12.74 5.74
CA VAL A 55 -2.22 -13.76 5.69
C VAL A 55 -1.63 -13.95 4.31
N GLY A 56 -2.32 -13.48 3.28
CA GLY A 56 -1.81 -13.54 1.91
C GLY A 56 -0.78 -12.47 1.60
N CYS A 57 -0.59 -11.49 2.48
CA CYS A 57 0.37 -10.41 2.26
C CYS A 57 1.77 -10.86 2.60
N ILE A 58 2.35 -11.74 1.78
CA ILE A 58 3.63 -12.38 2.09
C ILE A 58 4.84 -11.66 1.52
N LYS A 59 4.64 -10.69 0.66
CA LYS A 59 5.75 -9.87 0.19
C LYS A 59 5.25 -8.50 -0.24
N PRO A 60 6.14 -7.50 -0.31
CA PRO A 60 5.71 -6.13 -0.66
C PRO A 60 5.02 -6.11 -2.02
N GLY A 61 3.92 -5.40 -2.09
CA GLY A 61 3.11 -5.35 -3.30
C GLY A 61 1.89 -6.24 -3.26
N MET A 62 1.84 -7.20 -2.35
CA MET A 62 0.63 -7.98 -2.13
C MET A 62 -0.26 -7.24 -1.16
N ILE A 63 -1.43 -6.83 -1.63
CA ILE A 63 -2.31 -5.91 -0.91
C ILE A 63 -3.64 -6.59 -0.56
N TYR A 64 -4.03 -6.50 0.68
CA TYR A 64 -5.36 -6.94 1.10
C TYR A 64 -6.24 -5.70 1.20
N LEU A 65 -7.29 -5.66 0.38
CA LEU A 65 -8.28 -4.59 0.44
C LEU A 65 -9.33 -4.98 1.47
N ALA A 66 -9.14 -4.50 2.68
CA ALA A 66 -9.98 -4.88 3.81
C ALA A 66 -11.20 -3.98 3.92
N PRO A 67 -12.28 -4.45 4.57
CA PRO A 67 -13.43 -3.58 4.79
C PRO A 67 -13.06 -2.43 5.74
N ALA A 68 -13.83 -1.35 5.67
CA ALA A 68 -13.53 -0.15 6.44
C ALA A 68 -13.51 -0.39 7.96
N TYR A 69 -14.26 -1.38 8.43
CA TYR A 69 -14.31 -1.68 9.87
C TYR A 69 -13.13 -2.54 10.36
N TYR A 70 -12.26 -2.96 9.44
CA TYR A 70 -11.12 -3.79 9.82
C TYR A 70 -10.22 -2.99 10.77
N SER A 71 -9.68 -3.66 11.79
CA SER A 71 -8.96 -2.96 12.86
C SER A 71 -7.56 -2.51 12.47
N ARG A 72 -7.02 -3.01 11.37
CA ARG A 72 -5.65 -2.73 10.97
C ARG A 72 -5.60 -2.15 9.58
N GLY A 73 -4.45 -1.59 9.21
CA GLY A 73 -4.22 -1.12 7.86
C GLY A 73 -4.43 0.37 7.70
N LYS A 74 -4.21 0.83 6.49
CA LYS A 74 -4.29 2.25 6.15
C LYS A 74 -5.58 2.55 5.40
N LYS A 75 -6.18 3.69 5.71
CA LYS A 75 -7.36 4.15 4.99
C LYS A 75 -6.92 4.74 3.68
N VAL A 76 -7.51 4.29 2.59
CA VAL A 76 -7.14 4.77 1.26
C VAL A 76 -8.37 5.23 0.51
N THR A 77 -8.20 6.21 -0.36
CA THR A 77 -9.24 6.65 -1.25
C THR A 77 -8.67 6.64 -2.66
N PHE A 78 -9.40 6.00 -3.59
CA PHE A 78 -8.99 5.96 -4.98
C PHE A 78 -9.48 7.23 -5.66
N VAL A 79 -8.56 7.94 -6.29
CA VAL A 79 -8.87 9.23 -6.93
C VAL A 79 -8.74 9.11 -8.45
N CYS A 80 -9.42 10.01 -9.15
CA CYS A 80 -9.42 10.00 -10.61
C CYS A 80 -8.32 10.87 -11.21
N ASP A 81 -7.71 11.73 -10.42
CA ASP A 81 -6.69 12.66 -10.89
C ASP A 81 -5.33 12.21 -10.36
N LYS A 82 -4.46 11.83 -11.27
CA LYS A 82 -3.12 11.39 -10.93
C LYS A 82 -2.36 12.43 -10.12
N ASN A 83 -2.60 13.70 -10.40
CA ASN A 83 -1.88 14.79 -9.72
C ASN A 83 -2.27 14.93 -8.25
N GLU A 84 -3.41 14.37 -7.86
CA GLU A 84 -3.84 14.40 -6.46
C GLU A 84 -3.36 13.19 -5.68
N ALA A 85 -2.80 12.21 -6.34
CA ALA A 85 -2.48 10.94 -5.70
C ALA A 85 -1.17 10.98 -4.94
N ASP A 86 -1.14 10.30 -3.82
CA ASP A 86 0.10 10.04 -3.09
C ASP A 86 0.84 8.85 -3.68
N LEU A 87 0.10 7.89 -4.23
CA LEU A 87 0.64 6.67 -4.80
C LEU A 87 -0.05 6.36 -6.12
N ILE A 88 0.72 5.86 -7.07
CA ILE A 88 0.20 5.38 -8.35
C ILE A 88 0.37 3.87 -8.36
N VAL A 89 -0.73 3.14 -8.55
CA VAL A 89 -0.75 1.68 -8.44
C VAL A 89 -1.20 1.04 -9.73
N TYR A 90 -0.47 0.02 -10.15
CA TYR A 90 -0.87 -0.86 -11.23
C TYR A 90 -1.23 -2.21 -10.62
N TRP A 91 -2.46 -2.68 -10.86
CA TRP A 91 -2.90 -3.98 -10.34
C TRP A 91 -2.57 -5.05 -11.35
N THR A 92 -1.70 -5.98 -10.97
CA THR A 92 -1.34 -7.11 -11.82
C THR A 92 -2.13 -8.34 -11.41
N LYS A 93 -2.32 -9.25 -12.36
CA LYS A 93 -2.93 -10.55 -12.07
C LYS A 93 -1.88 -11.64 -11.89
N ASN A 94 -0.61 -11.28 -12.01
CA ASN A 94 0.49 -12.21 -11.86
C ASN A 94 1.27 -11.88 -10.60
N LYS A 95 1.13 -12.71 -9.57
CA LYS A 95 1.76 -12.43 -8.29
C LYS A 95 3.28 -12.40 -8.36
N ASN A 96 3.86 -12.94 -9.42
CA ASN A 96 5.31 -12.91 -9.59
C ASN A 96 5.82 -11.57 -10.10
N GLU A 97 4.91 -10.68 -10.52
CA GLU A 97 5.27 -9.35 -11.00
C GLU A 97 5.25 -8.27 -9.92
N VAL A 98 4.79 -8.60 -8.72
CA VAL A 98 4.63 -7.56 -7.70
C VAL A 98 5.94 -6.86 -7.43
N LYS A 99 5.86 -5.55 -7.23
CA LYS A 99 7.05 -4.75 -6.99
C LYS A 99 6.68 -3.48 -6.25
N TRP A 100 7.38 -3.22 -5.18
CA TRP A 100 7.23 -2.01 -4.40
C TRP A 100 8.40 -1.11 -4.76
N LYS A 101 8.15 -0.11 -5.60
CA LYS A 101 9.23 0.69 -6.20
C LYS A 101 9.62 1.91 -5.38
N ILE A 102 8.89 2.18 -4.31
CA ILE A 102 9.09 3.40 -3.54
C ILE A 102 9.34 3.09 -2.07
N ASN A 103 9.80 4.09 -1.34
CA ASN A 103 10.10 3.96 0.09
C ASN A 103 9.13 4.79 0.93
N LYS A 104 7.85 4.59 0.74
CA LYS A 104 6.86 5.33 1.52
C LYS A 104 6.23 4.52 2.63
#